data_a7afb583af09dff5f17dbaefbbec1f8c
#
_entry.id   a7afb583af09dff5f17dbaefbbec1f8c
#
_cell.length_a   1.000
_cell.length_b   1.000
_cell.length_c   1.000
_cell.angle_alpha   90.00
_cell.angle_beta   90.00
_cell.angle_gamma   90.00
#
_symmetry.space_group_name_H-M   'P 1'
#
loop_
_entity.id
_entity.type
_entity.pdbx_description
1 polymer ?
#
loop_
_entity_poly.entity_id
_entity_poly.type
_entity_poly.pdbx_seq_one_letter_code
_entity_poly.pdbx_strand_id
1 'polypeptide(L)'
;MALLLRSAGRTEIARSLYRDIYNENDFFYFFVGRTTEWDDEESPEVPVDSARYANTSSRNMLFVKRIQSSDTVLMVTRINWVSGTVFDQYDDKYGELDADGNAYAASSGALSLKDAQFYVLTDDDHVYKCISNNNGTESTVKPTGTSTSAIELEDGYIWKFMFKVEASDKIKFLTPEYIPVRKIAGSGDPEFDVNGEIDTITLTDTGSSYETAPTVIINGDGVGAVATATVSGGEVTSISLTESGSGYSFAYITFSGGGGSGAAATVSLGATESGTVQEDVENAAIPGTVDRLEIISGGIDYVDGDAAVSIVGDGSGAEAILDIDGEDGSIVSLTITNRGSGYTFADVTITGVEGTGAEIIAVISPRAGHGANPQKELFATNVGFSVNLTNDSADLFLNNDFRQIGVIKNPLIFNSNNNFQDTTGTCCYVIQVLDPQNYALDDVITTDSGGKFIVIQKVDADGDGTDDSIYLLPIIPIITESSTLTNTTQSISNLVINTDVSGETVALAVPEIDNTTGEIIYLDNREFIVRQQDQIEKIRAILKF
;
A
#
# COMPACT_ATOMS: atom_id res chain seq x y z
N MET A 1 -10.57 17.69 27.33
CA MET A 1 -10.08 18.36 26.10
C MET A 1 -9.96 17.28 25.05
N ALA A 2 -10.73 17.35 23.97
CA ALA A 2 -10.59 16.38 22.86
C ALA A 2 -9.43 16.85 21.98
N LEU A 3 -8.49 15.94 21.67
CA LEU A 3 -7.41 16.20 20.73
C LEU A 3 -7.92 15.83 19.33
N LEU A 4 -7.78 16.74 18.37
CA LEU A 4 -8.11 16.49 16.98
C LEU A 4 -6.89 15.91 16.25
N LEU A 5 -6.99 14.66 15.79
CA LEU A 5 -6.01 14.12 14.85
C LEU A 5 -6.35 14.64 13.44
N ARG A 6 -5.53 15.55 12.92
CA ARG A 6 -5.70 16.13 11.58
C ARG A 6 -5.48 15.07 10.49
N SER A 7 -6.08 15.30 9.32
CA SER A 7 -5.95 14.42 8.14
C SER A 7 -4.49 14.14 7.75
N ALA A 8 -3.63 15.17 7.84
CA ALA A 8 -2.19 15.00 7.64
C ALA A 8 -1.55 13.98 8.58
N GLY A 9 -1.99 13.93 9.86
CA GLY A 9 -1.52 12.93 10.82
C GLY A 9 -1.96 11.51 10.46
N ARG A 10 -3.17 11.34 9.97
CA ARG A 10 -3.67 10.02 9.49
C ARG A 10 -2.90 9.56 8.24
N THR A 11 -2.63 10.47 7.30
CA THR A 11 -1.78 10.18 6.14
C THR A 11 -0.38 9.74 6.55
N GLU A 12 0.24 10.39 7.56
CA GLU A 12 1.56 9.98 8.05
C GLU A 12 1.53 8.62 8.76
N ILE A 13 0.45 8.25 9.45
CA ILE A 13 0.30 6.89 10.03
C ILE A 13 0.23 5.84 8.90
N ALA A 14 -0.60 6.07 7.88
CA ALA A 14 -0.70 5.18 6.73
C ALA A 14 0.66 5.06 6.00
N ARG A 15 1.35 6.19 5.79
CA ARG A 15 2.69 6.22 5.18
C ARG A 15 3.74 5.53 6.04
N SER A 16 3.65 5.60 7.37
CA SER A 16 4.58 4.89 8.25
C SER A 16 4.46 3.38 8.08
N LEU A 17 3.24 2.83 8.06
CA LEU A 17 3.05 1.41 7.80
C LEU A 17 3.56 1.00 6.41
N TYR A 18 3.22 1.79 5.37
CA TYR A 18 3.72 1.56 4.02
C TYR A 18 5.26 1.54 3.97
N ARG A 19 5.89 2.48 4.66
CA ARG A 19 7.35 2.64 4.76
C ARG A 19 8.03 1.49 5.49
N ASP A 20 7.43 1.02 6.58
CA ASP A 20 7.95 -0.11 7.35
C ASP A 20 7.96 -1.40 6.52
N ILE A 21 6.96 -1.60 5.66
CA ILE A 21 6.90 -2.72 4.72
C ILE A 21 7.95 -2.54 3.60
N TYR A 22 8.04 -1.34 3.04
CA TYR A 22 8.94 -1.05 1.93
C TYR A 22 10.42 -1.18 2.31
N ASN A 23 10.81 -0.65 3.47
CA ASN A 23 12.20 -0.65 3.94
C ASN A 23 12.60 -1.96 4.65
N GLU A 24 11.69 -2.93 4.75
CA GLU A 24 11.91 -4.20 5.44
C GLU A 24 12.44 -4.04 6.89
N ASN A 25 12.08 -2.93 7.55
CA ASN A 25 12.39 -2.71 8.96
C ASN A 25 11.65 -3.70 9.85
N ASP A 26 10.46 -4.09 9.39
CA ASP A 26 9.58 -5.08 9.99
C ASP A 26 9.07 -6.05 8.90
N PHE A 27 8.80 -7.29 9.30
CA PHE A 27 8.31 -8.33 8.40
C PHE A 27 6.82 -8.51 8.58
N PHE A 28 6.06 -8.24 7.53
CA PHE A 28 4.61 -8.37 7.53
C PHE A 28 4.18 -9.55 6.68
N TYR A 29 3.24 -10.33 7.19
CA TYR A 29 2.72 -11.50 6.52
C TYR A 29 1.21 -11.49 6.50
N PHE A 30 0.62 -11.80 5.36
CA PHE A 30 -0.73 -12.32 5.31
C PHE A 30 -0.74 -13.73 5.87
N PHE A 31 -1.72 -14.03 6.68
CA PHE A 31 -1.98 -15.39 7.11
C PHE A 31 -3.40 -15.82 6.78
N VAL A 32 -3.58 -17.12 6.63
CA VAL A 32 -4.87 -17.78 6.54
C VAL A 32 -5.01 -18.73 7.73
N GLY A 33 -6.22 -18.86 8.22
CA GLY A 33 -6.46 -19.67 9.39
C GLY A 33 -7.93 -20.05 9.60
N ARG A 34 -8.20 -20.76 10.70
CA ARG A 34 -9.50 -21.26 11.11
C ARG A 34 -10.15 -22.19 10.10
N THR A 35 -9.96 -23.48 10.29
CA THR A 35 -10.65 -24.54 9.54
C THR A 35 -12.04 -24.83 10.10
N THR A 36 -12.27 -24.56 11.40
CA THR A 36 -13.55 -24.84 12.05
C THR A 36 -14.67 -23.93 11.54
N GLU A 37 -15.82 -24.51 11.31
CA GLU A 37 -17.02 -23.83 10.84
C GLU A 37 -17.45 -22.68 11.78
N TRP A 38 -18.11 -21.68 11.20
CA TRP A 38 -18.84 -20.66 11.96
C TRP A 38 -20.19 -21.22 12.38
N ASP A 39 -20.76 -20.68 13.45
CA ASP A 39 -22.14 -21.01 13.83
C ASP A 39 -23.15 -20.60 12.73
N ASP A 40 -22.81 -19.57 11.97
CA ASP A 40 -23.51 -19.13 10.77
C ASP A 40 -22.46 -18.84 9.67
N GLU A 41 -22.34 -19.71 8.70
CA GLU A 41 -21.35 -19.63 7.61
C GLU A 41 -21.67 -18.50 6.61
N GLU A 42 -22.92 -18.07 6.50
CA GLU A 42 -23.35 -16.97 5.63
C GLU A 42 -23.12 -15.59 6.29
N SER A 43 -22.96 -15.56 7.61
CA SER A 43 -22.75 -14.33 8.37
C SER A 43 -21.73 -14.53 9.50
N PRO A 44 -20.42 -14.63 9.17
CA PRO A 44 -19.36 -14.81 10.15
C PRO A 44 -19.34 -13.69 11.21
N GLU A 45 -18.95 -14.03 12.41
CA GLU A 45 -18.77 -13.05 13.49
C GLU A 45 -17.77 -11.96 13.08
N VAL A 46 -18.07 -10.71 13.43
CA VAL A 46 -17.10 -9.62 13.27
C VAL A 46 -15.93 -9.84 14.24
N PRO A 47 -14.68 -9.73 13.80
CA PRO A 47 -13.52 -9.84 14.68
C PRO A 47 -13.60 -8.86 15.86
N VAL A 48 -13.23 -9.36 17.05
CA VAL A 48 -13.25 -8.56 18.27
C VAL A 48 -11.82 -8.10 18.61
N ASP A 49 -11.65 -6.81 18.87
CA ASP A 49 -10.38 -6.25 19.33
C ASP A 49 -10.13 -6.63 20.80
N SER A 50 -9.66 -7.86 21.00
CA SER A 50 -9.24 -8.36 22.31
C SER A 50 -8.02 -9.27 22.20
N ALA A 51 -7.14 -9.22 23.19
CA ALA A 51 -5.95 -10.06 23.24
C ALA A 51 -6.30 -11.57 23.18
N ARG A 52 -7.42 -11.97 23.80
CA ARG A 52 -7.87 -13.38 23.74
C ARG A 52 -8.27 -13.78 22.32
N TYR A 53 -8.97 -12.92 21.61
CA TYR A 53 -9.39 -13.19 20.23
C TYR A 53 -8.17 -13.28 19.31
N ALA A 54 -7.24 -12.32 19.40
CA ALA A 54 -5.98 -12.33 18.66
C ALA A 54 -5.16 -13.62 18.93
N ASN A 55 -5.01 -14.01 20.20
CA ASN A 55 -4.31 -15.24 20.57
C ASN A 55 -5.00 -16.52 20.03
N THR A 56 -6.33 -16.53 19.94
CA THR A 56 -7.06 -17.65 19.34
C THR A 56 -6.84 -17.70 17.84
N SER A 57 -6.92 -16.55 17.17
CA SER A 57 -6.68 -16.42 15.73
C SER A 57 -5.25 -16.85 15.37
N SER A 58 -4.28 -16.42 16.17
CA SER A 58 -2.88 -16.80 16.01
C SER A 58 -2.68 -18.32 16.06
N ARG A 59 -3.28 -19.01 17.05
CA ARG A 59 -3.20 -20.47 17.17
C ARG A 59 -3.89 -21.24 16.03
N ASN A 60 -4.87 -20.62 15.39
CA ASN A 60 -5.58 -21.19 14.24
C ASN A 60 -4.90 -20.87 12.92
N MET A 61 -3.77 -20.18 12.93
CA MET A 61 -3.01 -19.84 11.75
C MET A 61 -2.43 -21.09 11.11
N LEU A 62 -2.66 -21.26 9.81
CA LEU A 62 -2.22 -22.42 9.04
C LEU A 62 -0.95 -22.11 8.28
N PHE A 63 -0.93 -20.96 7.65
CA PHE A 63 0.04 -20.60 6.64
C PHE A 63 0.21 -19.09 6.60
N VAL A 64 1.42 -18.62 6.27
CA VAL A 64 1.70 -17.21 6.04
C VAL A 64 2.34 -16.98 4.68
N LYS A 65 2.09 -15.79 4.12
CA LYS A 65 2.77 -15.28 2.95
C LYS A 65 3.24 -13.86 3.20
N ARG A 66 4.52 -13.60 2.94
CA ARG A 66 5.13 -12.28 3.14
C ARG A 66 4.45 -11.24 2.27
N ILE A 67 4.15 -10.11 2.87
CA ILE A 67 3.67 -8.92 2.17
C ILE A 67 4.91 -8.15 1.71
N GLN A 68 5.02 -7.96 0.42
CA GLN A 68 6.11 -7.23 -0.21
C GLN A 68 5.66 -5.81 -0.58
N SER A 69 6.59 -4.93 -0.90
CA SER A 69 6.28 -3.57 -1.35
C SER A 69 5.39 -3.55 -2.60
N SER A 70 5.56 -4.52 -3.51
CA SER A 70 4.71 -4.70 -4.70
C SER A 70 3.26 -5.11 -4.38
N ASP A 71 3.01 -5.60 -3.18
CA ASP A 71 1.70 -6.04 -2.70
C ASP A 71 0.97 -4.96 -1.92
N THR A 72 1.57 -3.78 -1.78
CA THR A 72 1.03 -2.66 -1.00
C THR A 72 0.99 -1.37 -1.80
N VAL A 73 0.01 -0.53 -1.47
CA VAL A 73 -0.11 0.81 -2.03
C VAL A 73 -0.89 1.72 -1.08
N LEU A 74 -0.59 3.01 -1.09
CA LEU A 74 -1.44 4.00 -0.45
C LEU A 74 -2.68 4.27 -1.32
N MET A 75 -3.82 4.53 -0.68
CA MET A 75 -5.10 4.67 -1.38
C MET A 75 -5.87 5.90 -0.92
N VAL A 76 -6.57 6.51 -1.87
CA VAL A 76 -7.51 7.61 -1.66
C VAL A 76 -8.93 7.16 -2.03
N THR A 77 -9.94 7.85 -1.53
CA THR A 77 -11.34 7.59 -1.90
C THR A 77 -11.55 7.80 -3.39
N ARG A 78 -12.31 6.93 -4.03
CA ARG A 78 -12.61 7.04 -5.46
C ARG A 78 -13.76 7.99 -5.71
N ILE A 79 -13.50 9.01 -6.50
CA ILE A 79 -14.48 9.96 -7.02
C ILE A 79 -14.36 9.93 -8.53
N ASN A 80 -15.39 9.47 -9.24
CA ASN A 80 -15.36 9.44 -10.70
C ASN A 80 -15.85 10.78 -11.26
N TRP A 81 -15.20 11.24 -12.33
CA TRP A 81 -15.74 12.35 -13.10
C TRP A 81 -17.04 11.93 -13.82
N VAL A 82 -18.08 12.74 -13.67
CA VAL A 82 -19.36 12.56 -14.36
C VAL A 82 -19.84 13.92 -14.83
N SER A 83 -20.20 14.03 -16.11
CA SER A 83 -20.72 15.27 -16.68
C SER A 83 -22.01 15.71 -15.99
N GLY A 84 -22.14 17.01 -15.72
CA GLY A 84 -23.26 17.59 -15.01
C GLY A 84 -23.15 17.54 -13.48
N THR A 85 -21.98 17.16 -12.95
CA THR A 85 -21.72 17.15 -11.51
C THR A 85 -21.02 18.43 -11.09
N VAL A 86 -21.42 19.01 -9.96
CA VAL A 86 -20.67 20.07 -9.29
C VAL A 86 -19.62 19.42 -8.40
N PHE A 87 -18.34 19.59 -8.75
CA PHE A 87 -17.22 19.16 -7.91
C PHE A 87 -16.77 20.31 -7.01
N ASP A 88 -16.24 19.95 -5.86
CA ASP A 88 -15.61 20.92 -4.98
C ASP A 88 -14.29 21.40 -5.59
N GLN A 89 -13.89 22.59 -5.26
CA GLN A 89 -12.56 23.11 -5.60
C GLN A 89 -11.61 22.92 -4.42
N TYR A 90 -10.32 22.97 -4.67
CA TYR A 90 -9.33 23.10 -3.61
C TYR A 90 -9.50 24.45 -2.91
N ASP A 91 -9.56 24.41 -1.58
CA ASP A 91 -9.59 25.61 -0.74
C ASP A 91 -8.93 25.31 0.60
N ASP A 92 -7.98 26.13 1.00
CA ASP A 92 -7.21 25.96 2.23
C ASP A 92 -7.98 26.42 3.49
N LYS A 93 -9.15 27.06 3.33
CA LYS A 93 -9.98 27.63 4.41
C LYS A 93 -11.12 26.73 4.86
N TYR A 94 -11.42 25.62 4.20
CA TYR A 94 -12.55 24.77 4.59
C TYR A 94 -12.54 24.42 6.09
N GLY A 95 -13.63 24.80 6.77
CA GLY A 95 -13.81 24.62 8.21
C GLY A 95 -13.38 25.79 9.09
N GLU A 96 -12.75 26.82 8.53
CA GLU A 96 -12.52 28.07 9.23
C GLU A 96 -13.83 28.86 9.35
N LEU A 97 -13.92 29.78 10.30
CA LEU A 97 -15.10 30.60 10.50
C LEU A 97 -14.91 31.96 9.86
N ASP A 98 -15.95 32.44 9.17
CA ASP A 98 -16.04 33.83 8.72
C ASP A 98 -16.29 34.78 9.88
N ALA A 99 -16.38 36.10 9.59
CA ALA A 99 -16.63 37.14 10.59
C ALA A 99 -17.99 37.02 11.30
N ASP A 100 -18.96 36.37 10.66
CA ASP A 100 -20.31 36.11 11.18
C ASP A 100 -20.38 34.79 11.97
N GLY A 101 -19.31 34.00 12.01
CA GLY A 101 -19.21 32.72 12.70
C GLY A 101 -19.74 31.54 11.90
N ASN A 102 -19.93 31.67 10.58
CA ASN A 102 -20.27 30.57 9.69
C ASN A 102 -18.98 29.88 9.20
N ALA A 103 -19.02 28.56 9.04
CA ALA A 103 -17.87 27.84 8.53
C ALA A 103 -17.79 27.96 7.00
N TYR A 104 -16.58 28.21 6.47
CA TYR A 104 -16.31 28.05 5.04
C TYR A 104 -16.51 26.58 4.66
N ALA A 105 -17.43 26.34 3.73
CA ALA A 105 -17.82 25.00 3.29
C ALA A 105 -17.61 24.84 1.80
N ALA A 106 -17.24 23.63 1.38
CA ALA A 106 -17.21 23.24 -0.01
C ALA A 106 -18.62 23.28 -0.63
N SER A 107 -18.73 23.24 -1.98
CA SER A 107 -20.02 23.17 -2.69
C SER A 107 -20.85 21.95 -2.28
N SER A 108 -20.21 20.84 -1.90
CA SER A 108 -20.86 19.65 -1.35
C SER A 108 -21.33 19.81 0.11
N GLY A 109 -20.95 20.90 0.78
CA GLY A 109 -21.16 21.13 2.22
C GLY A 109 -20.07 20.55 3.11
N ALA A 110 -18.99 20.00 2.56
CA ALA A 110 -17.88 19.51 3.35
C ALA A 110 -17.15 20.66 4.09
N LEU A 111 -16.83 20.41 5.37
CA LEU A 111 -16.14 21.36 6.23
C LEU A 111 -14.64 21.03 6.39
N SER A 112 -14.13 20.14 5.58
CA SER A 112 -12.70 19.84 5.52
C SER A 112 -12.32 19.44 4.10
N LEU A 113 -11.10 19.78 3.70
CA LEU A 113 -10.61 19.40 2.39
C LEU A 113 -10.55 17.87 2.19
N LYS A 114 -10.34 17.11 3.27
CA LYS A 114 -10.35 15.64 3.23
C LYS A 114 -11.70 15.06 2.80
N ASP A 115 -12.80 15.70 3.23
CA ASP A 115 -14.16 15.23 2.98
C ASP A 115 -14.77 15.84 1.70
N ALA A 116 -14.10 16.84 1.12
CA ALA A 116 -14.51 17.51 -0.10
C ALA A 116 -14.19 16.66 -1.35
N GLN A 117 -15.03 16.80 -2.39
CA GLN A 117 -14.90 16.08 -3.66
C GLN A 117 -14.11 16.92 -4.68
N PHE A 118 -12.86 17.26 -4.34
CA PHE A 118 -12.02 18.19 -5.10
C PHE A 118 -11.02 17.52 -6.05
N TYR A 119 -11.14 16.22 -6.28
CA TYR A 119 -10.37 15.49 -7.30
C TYR A 119 -11.24 14.41 -7.91
N VAL A 120 -10.90 13.98 -9.12
CA VAL A 120 -11.68 12.99 -9.88
C VAL A 120 -10.78 12.02 -10.62
N LEU A 121 -11.29 10.79 -10.79
CA LEU A 121 -10.75 9.78 -11.71
C LEU A 121 -11.59 9.81 -13.00
N THR A 122 -10.94 9.93 -14.13
CA THR A 122 -11.58 9.82 -15.45
C THR A 122 -11.55 8.37 -15.96
N ASP A 123 -12.31 8.09 -17.02
CA ASP A 123 -12.32 6.81 -17.72
C ASP A 123 -11.01 6.47 -18.46
N ASP A 124 -10.13 7.47 -18.63
CA ASP A 124 -8.76 7.31 -19.14
C ASP A 124 -7.74 6.93 -18.05
N ASP A 125 -8.22 6.57 -16.85
CA ASP A 125 -7.41 6.27 -15.66
C ASP A 125 -6.54 7.46 -15.17
N HIS A 126 -6.88 8.69 -15.53
CA HIS A 126 -6.21 9.91 -15.10
C HIS A 126 -6.90 10.52 -13.87
N VAL A 127 -6.11 10.99 -12.92
CA VAL A 127 -6.59 11.69 -11.73
C VAL A 127 -6.29 13.17 -11.87
N TYR A 128 -7.34 13.99 -11.71
CA TYR A 128 -7.25 15.44 -11.76
C TYR A 128 -7.75 16.05 -10.46
N LYS A 129 -7.07 17.10 -10.01
CA LYS A 129 -7.44 17.93 -8.86
C LYS A 129 -8.13 19.20 -9.35
N CYS A 130 -9.30 19.52 -8.81
CA CYS A 130 -10.04 20.72 -9.12
C CYS A 130 -9.41 21.92 -8.38
N ILE A 131 -8.89 22.88 -9.14
CA ILE A 131 -8.33 24.11 -8.59
C ILE A 131 -9.41 25.19 -8.50
N SER A 132 -10.32 25.23 -9.51
CA SER A 132 -11.47 26.13 -9.52
C SER A 132 -12.66 25.42 -10.15
N ASN A 133 -13.84 25.57 -9.54
CA ASN A 133 -15.08 24.98 -10.00
C ASN A 133 -16.05 26.02 -10.63
N ASN A 134 -15.50 27.13 -11.10
CA ASN A 134 -16.26 28.22 -11.73
C ASN A 134 -17.49 28.63 -10.87
N ASN A 135 -17.24 28.99 -9.60
CA ASN A 135 -18.26 29.42 -8.64
C ASN A 135 -19.39 28.37 -8.40
N GLY A 136 -19.05 27.08 -8.41
CA GLY A 136 -19.99 26.01 -8.12
C GLY A 136 -20.93 25.67 -9.29
N THR A 137 -20.53 25.90 -10.52
CA THR A 137 -21.27 25.45 -11.69
C THR A 137 -21.03 23.98 -11.99
N GLU A 138 -21.86 23.36 -12.81
CA GLU A 138 -21.71 21.96 -13.23
C GLU A 138 -20.49 21.80 -14.15
N SER A 139 -19.67 20.77 -13.91
CA SER A 139 -18.61 20.37 -14.84
C SER A 139 -19.21 19.58 -16.00
N THR A 140 -19.07 20.09 -17.20
CA THR A 140 -19.63 19.49 -18.42
C THR A 140 -18.57 19.03 -19.42
N VAL A 141 -17.34 19.49 -19.25
CA VAL A 141 -16.18 19.15 -20.10
C VAL A 141 -15.22 18.26 -19.32
N LYS A 142 -15.01 17.03 -19.83
CA LYS A 142 -14.08 16.07 -19.18
C LYS A 142 -12.65 16.60 -19.22
N PRO A 143 -11.93 16.66 -18.08
CA PRO A 143 -10.52 16.99 -18.10
C PRO A 143 -9.71 15.94 -18.85
N THR A 144 -8.81 16.38 -19.71
CA THR A 144 -7.92 15.56 -20.53
C THR A 144 -6.53 16.16 -20.60
N GLY A 145 -5.57 15.35 -21.04
CA GLY A 145 -4.16 15.77 -21.13
C GLY A 145 -3.41 15.64 -19.81
N THR A 146 -2.10 15.84 -19.90
CA THR A 146 -1.13 15.54 -18.83
C THR A 146 -0.19 16.73 -18.58
N SER A 147 -0.71 17.94 -18.75
CA SER A 147 0.07 19.18 -18.57
C SER A 147 0.62 19.30 -17.14
N THR A 148 1.83 19.80 -17.04
CA THR A 148 2.44 20.19 -15.75
C THR A 148 1.82 21.46 -15.16
N SER A 149 1.09 22.23 -15.96
CA SER A 149 0.32 23.40 -15.53
C SER A 149 -1.16 23.04 -15.38
N ALA A 150 -1.89 23.81 -14.58
CA ALA A 150 -3.34 23.70 -14.51
C ALA A 150 -3.98 24.00 -15.87
N ILE A 151 -5.07 23.32 -16.19
CA ILE A 151 -5.79 23.36 -17.48
C ILE A 151 -7.15 23.98 -17.23
N GLU A 152 -7.43 25.10 -17.90
CA GLU A 152 -8.75 25.70 -17.92
C GLU A 152 -9.57 25.11 -19.06
N LEU A 153 -10.81 24.71 -18.78
CA LEU A 153 -11.73 24.12 -19.74
C LEU A 153 -12.84 25.06 -20.13
N GLU A 154 -13.55 24.78 -21.22
CA GLU A 154 -14.63 25.63 -21.78
C GLU A 154 -15.80 25.82 -20.79
N ASP A 155 -15.99 24.93 -19.81
CA ASP A 155 -16.98 25.06 -18.74
C ASP A 155 -16.51 25.95 -17.57
N GLY A 156 -15.32 26.55 -17.68
CA GLY A 156 -14.72 27.43 -16.69
C GLY A 156 -14.07 26.69 -15.51
N TYR A 157 -14.09 25.36 -15.50
CA TYR A 157 -13.33 24.58 -14.52
C TYR A 157 -11.83 24.66 -14.80
N ILE A 158 -11.03 24.72 -13.72
CA ILE A 158 -9.58 24.65 -13.78
C ILE A 158 -9.12 23.37 -13.09
N TRP A 159 -8.54 22.46 -13.86
CA TRP A 159 -8.07 21.17 -13.39
C TRP A 159 -6.54 21.08 -13.43
N LYS A 160 -5.95 20.44 -12.44
CA LYS A 160 -4.54 20.05 -12.40
C LYS A 160 -4.42 18.55 -12.56
N PHE A 161 -3.71 18.09 -13.59
CA PHE A 161 -3.35 16.69 -13.70
C PHE A 161 -2.44 16.29 -12.53
N MET A 162 -2.74 15.18 -11.89
CA MET A 162 -1.99 14.67 -10.74
C MET A 162 -1.15 13.44 -11.10
N PHE A 163 -1.81 12.39 -11.59
CA PHE A 163 -1.17 11.13 -11.98
C PHE A 163 -2.12 10.28 -12.83
N LYS A 164 -1.56 9.23 -13.41
CA LYS A 164 -2.30 8.16 -14.07
C LYS A 164 -2.25 6.91 -13.19
N VAL A 165 -3.38 6.20 -13.09
CA VAL A 165 -3.42 4.88 -12.47
C VAL A 165 -2.87 3.87 -13.47
N GLU A 166 -1.70 3.32 -13.19
CA GLU A 166 -1.04 2.36 -14.07
C GLU A 166 -1.80 1.04 -14.14
N ALA A 167 -1.65 0.31 -15.27
CA ALA A 167 -2.41 -0.90 -15.52
C ALA A 167 -2.19 -1.99 -14.45
N SER A 168 -0.98 -2.11 -13.94
CA SER A 168 -0.63 -3.04 -12.86
C SER A 168 -1.36 -2.70 -11.55
N ASP A 169 -1.37 -1.42 -11.17
CA ASP A 169 -2.06 -0.94 -9.98
C ASP A 169 -3.58 -1.03 -10.12
N LYS A 170 -4.09 -0.77 -11.33
CA LYS A 170 -5.51 -0.94 -11.64
C LYS A 170 -5.97 -2.39 -11.40
N ILE A 171 -5.20 -3.38 -11.88
CA ILE A 171 -5.52 -4.80 -11.70
C ILE A 171 -5.39 -5.22 -10.23
N LYS A 172 -4.39 -4.73 -9.53
CA LYS A 172 -4.10 -5.12 -8.15
C LYS A 172 -5.00 -4.41 -7.14
N PHE A 173 -5.18 -3.09 -7.26
CA PHE A 173 -5.62 -2.24 -6.17
C PHE A 173 -6.86 -1.40 -6.46
N LEU A 174 -7.15 -1.03 -7.73
CA LEU A 174 -8.32 -0.20 -8.01
C LEU A 174 -9.61 -0.94 -7.63
N THR A 175 -10.42 -0.29 -6.79
CA THR A 175 -11.72 -0.80 -6.36
C THR A 175 -12.84 0.20 -6.71
N PRO A 176 -14.12 -0.17 -6.53
CA PRO A 176 -15.22 0.79 -6.65
C PRO A 176 -15.11 1.98 -5.69
N GLU A 177 -14.46 1.80 -4.52
CA GLU A 177 -14.40 2.79 -3.44
C GLU A 177 -13.05 3.51 -3.35
N TYR A 178 -11.96 2.95 -3.91
CA TYR A 178 -10.61 3.46 -3.70
C TYR A 178 -9.77 3.47 -4.97
N ILE A 179 -8.89 4.48 -5.06
CA ILE A 179 -7.88 4.66 -6.10
C ILE A 179 -6.50 4.46 -5.47
N PRO A 180 -5.64 3.59 -6.04
CA PRO A 180 -4.24 3.53 -5.65
C PRO A 180 -3.52 4.83 -6.02
N VAL A 181 -2.64 5.30 -5.13
CA VAL A 181 -1.86 6.52 -5.37
C VAL A 181 -0.40 6.29 -5.04
N ARG A 182 0.46 6.52 -6.01
CA ARG A 182 1.91 6.49 -5.85
C ARG A 182 2.47 7.90 -5.95
N LYS A 183 3.56 8.13 -5.25
CA LYS A 183 4.44 9.26 -5.49
C LYS A 183 5.65 8.73 -6.25
N ILE A 184 6.02 9.40 -7.32
CA ILE A 184 7.27 9.14 -8.00
C ILE A 184 8.34 9.94 -7.28
N ALA A 185 9.42 9.30 -6.88
CA ALA A 185 10.41 9.95 -6.04
C ALA A 185 11.11 11.08 -6.77
N GLY A 186 11.15 12.23 -6.14
CA GLY A 186 12.16 13.24 -6.44
C GLY A 186 13.49 12.86 -5.78
N SER A 187 14.59 13.35 -6.29
CA SER A 187 15.93 13.12 -5.73
C SER A 187 15.97 13.39 -4.22
N GLY A 188 16.18 12.34 -3.43
CA GLY A 188 16.36 12.41 -1.98
C GLY A 188 15.19 11.91 -1.12
N ASP A 189 14.15 11.32 -1.70
CA ASP A 189 13.11 10.63 -0.95
C ASP A 189 13.19 9.12 -1.23
N PRO A 190 13.98 8.35 -0.46
CA PRO A 190 14.24 6.93 -0.73
C PRO A 190 13.00 6.04 -0.57
N GLU A 191 11.88 6.59 -0.10
CA GLU A 191 10.65 5.83 0.13
C GLU A 191 9.91 5.47 -1.17
N PHE A 192 10.24 6.11 -2.28
CA PHE A 192 9.39 6.10 -3.46
C PHE A 192 10.14 5.90 -4.78
N ASP A 193 11.43 5.64 -4.74
CA ASP A 193 12.24 5.31 -5.91
C ASP A 193 11.88 3.90 -6.43
N VAL A 194 10.67 3.76 -6.93
CA VAL A 194 10.20 2.50 -7.51
C VAL A 194 10.13 2.63 -9.02
N ASN A 195 11.27 2.58 -9.65
CA ASN A 195 11.28 2.45 -11.09
C ASN A 195 11.43 1.04 -11.58
N GLY A 196 11.88 0.24 -10.71
CA GLY A 196 12.05 -1.11 -11.05
C GLY A 196 13.21 -1.38 -12.01
N GLU A 197 14.18 -0.51 -12.11
CA GLU A 197 15.49 -0.84 -12.64
C GLU A 197 16.45 -1.13 -11.49
N ILE A 198 17.32 -2.12 -11.66
CA ILE A 198 18.41 -2.33 -10.73
C ILE A 198 19.51 -1.32 -11.06
N ASP A 199 19.85 -0.47 -10.07
CA ASP A 199 20.90 0.54 -10.21
C ASP A 199 22.26 -0.05 -9.87
N THR A 200 22.39 -0.61 -8.68
CA THR A 200 23.66 -1.17 -8.23
C THR A 200 23.48 -2.50 -7.49
N ILE A 201 24.47 -3.36 -7.62
CA ILE A 201 24.60 -4.57 -6.82
C ILE A 201 25.89 -4.46 -6.01
N THR A 202 25.76 -4.42 -4.68
CA THR A 202 26.89 -4.30 -3.77
C THR A 202 27.19 -5.63 -3.13
N LEU A 203 28.39 -6.17 -3.36
CA LEU A 203 28.87 -7.39 -2.72
C LEU A 203 29.09 -7.10 -1.22
N THR A 204 28.42 -7.85 -0.35
CA THR A 204 28.50 -7.71 1.11
C THR A 204 29.32 -8.80 1.77
N ASP A 205 29.42 -9.98 1.13
CA ASP A 205 30.30 -11.07 1.54
C ASP A 205 30.88 -11.73 0.29
N THR A 206 32.18 -12.00 0.29
CA THR A 206 32.89 -12.62 -0.84
C THR A 206 32.70 -14.12 -0.92
N GLY A 207 32.26 -14.74 0.17
CA GLY A 207 32.20 -16.20 0.30
C GLY A 207 33.58 -16.86 0.17
N SER A 208 33.61 -18.17 -0.06
CA SER A 208 34.86 -18.91 -0.19
C SER A 208 34.70 -20.19 -1.00
N SER A 209 35.85 -20.75 -1.42
CA SER A 209 35.95 -22.03 -2.13
C SER A 209 35.32 -22.07 -3.54
N TYR A 210 35.12 -20.91 -4.18
CA TYR A 210 34.65 -20.86 -5.55
C TYR A 210 35.75 -21.26 -6.55
N GLU A 211 35.49 -22.31 -7.31
CA GLU A 211 36.40 -22.77 -8.39
C GLU A 211 36.11 -22.05 -9.73
N THR A 212 34.84 -21.69 -9.93
CA THR A 212 34.36 -20.92 -11.10
C THR A 212 33.38 -19.83 -10.64
N ALA A 213 33.10 -18.88 -11.51
CA ALA A 213 32.10 -17.84 -11.19
C ALA A 213 30.72 -18.47 -10.98
N PRO A 214 30.08 -18.23 -9.83
CA PRO A 214 28.70 -18.64 -9.61
C PRO A 214 27.75 -17.87 -10.53
N THR A 215 26.62 -18.48 -10.88
CA THR A 215 25.52 -17.78 -11.53
C THR A 215 24.90 -16.81 -10.51
N VAL A 216 24.81 -15.54 -10.89
CA VAL A 216 24.08 -14.53 -10.12
C VAL A 216 22.62 -14.61 -10.50
N ILE A 217 21.76 -14.93 -9.55
CA ILE A 217 20.31 -14.99 -9.74
C ILE A 217 19.71 -13.77 -9.08
N ILE A 218 19.05 -12.93 -9.87
CA ILE A 218 18.34 -11.76 -9.39
C ILE A 218 16.88 -12.17 -9.20
N ASN A 219 16.45 -12.21 -7.95
CA ASN A 219 15.08 -12.53 -7.56
C ASN A 219 14.35 -11.22 -7.26
N GLY A 220 13.04 -11.19 -7.52
CA GLY A 220 12.21 -10.01 -7.30
C GLY A 220 10.91 -10.11 -8.07
N ASP A 221 10.15 -9.03 -8.07
CA ASP A 221 8.87 -8.90 -8.79
C ASP A 221 9.02 -8.31 -10.21
N GLY A 222 10.23 -7.82 -10.55
CA GLY A 222 10.57 -7.33 -11.88
C GLY A 222 11.08 -8.41 -12.82
N VAL A 223 11.49 -8.00 -14.03
CA VAL A 223 11.97 -8.90 -15.08
C VAL A 223 13.17 -8.32 -15.84
N GLY A 224 13.98 -9.19 -16.41
CA GLY A 224 15.01 -8.82 -17.40
C GLY A 224 16.33 -8.32 -16.85
N ALA A 225 16.51 -8.23 -15.53
CA ALA A 225 17.82 -7.88 -14.97
C ALA A 225 18.80 -9.07 -15.09
N VAL A 226 20.05 -8.77 -15.45
CA VAL A 226 21.13 -9.75 -15.60
C VAL A 226 22.41 -9.22 -14.97
N ALA A 227 23.08 -10.07 -14.19
CA ALA A 227 24.38 -9.75 -13.61
C ALA A 227 25.35 -10.92 -13.69
N THR A 228 26.63 -10.63 -13.67
CA THR A 228 27.72 -11.62 -13.72
C THR A 228 28.67 -11.43 -12.53
N ALA A 229 29.14 -12.54 -11.95
CA ALA A 229 30.15 -12.54 -10.90
C ALA A 229 31.55 -12.77 -11.47
N THR A 230 32.55 -12.19 -10.82
CA THR A 230 33.96 -12.47 -11.07
C THR A 230 34.56 -13.14 -9.84
N VAL A 231 35.35 -14.20 -10.04
CA VAL A 231 36.02 -14.95 -8.96
C VAL A 231 37.52 -14.83 -9.10
N SER A 232 38.19 -14.59 -8.00
CA SER A 232 39.64 -14.64 -7.90
C SER A 232 40.05 -15.14 -6.52
N GLY A 233 41.04 -16.03 -6.46
CA GLY A 233 41.53 -16.58 -5.20
C GLY A 233 40.53 -17.48 -4.45
N GLY A 234 39.48 -17.95 -5.10
CA GLY A 234 38.43 -18.75 -4.47
C GLY A 234 37.29 -17.92 -3.84
N GLU A 235 37.27 -16.61 -4.10
CA GLU A 235 36.27 -15.67 -3.59
C GLU A 235 35.60 -14.90 -4.73
N VAL A 236 34.34 -14.52 -4.57
CA VAL A 236 33.67 -13.56 -5.46
C VAL A 236 34.26 -12.18 -5.21
N THR A 237 34.86 -11.57 -6.21
CA THR A 237 35.56 -10.27 -6.06
C THR A 237 34.72 -9.10 -6.56
N SER A 238 33.82 -9.34 -7.50
CA SER A 238 32.92 -8.31 -8.00
C SER A 238 31.67 -8.91 -8.64
N ILE A 239 30.62 -8.10 -8.69
CA ILE A 239 29.39 -8.38 -9.44
C ILE A 239 29.21 -7.23 -10.44
N SER A 240 29.01 -7.55 -11.70
CA SER A 240 28.77 -6.58 -12.75
C SER A 240 27.33 -6.73 -13.26
N LEU A 241 26.53 -5.69 -13.11
CA LEU A 241 25.19 -5.60 -13.69
C LEU A 241 25.36 -5.40 -15.21
N THR A 242 24.75 -6.26 -16.02
CA THR A 242 24.80 -6.18 -17.49
C THR A 242 23.50 -5.68 -18.09
N GLU A 243 22.38 -5.97 -17.46
CA GLU A 243 21.05 -5.48 -17.81
C GLU A 243 20.34 -5.06 -16.52
N SER A 244 19.79 -3.85 -16.49
CA SER A 244 19.12 -3.31 -15.30
C SER A 244 17.72 -3.89 -15.05
N GLY A 245 17.09 -4.45 -16.08
CA GLY A 245 15.72 -4.95 -16.00
C GLY A 245 14.70 -3.83 -15.83
N SER A 246 13.49 -4.19 -15.43
CA SER A 246 12.39 -3.25 -15.17
C SER A 246 11.30 -3.87 -14.30
N GLY A 247 10.51 -3.01 -13.64
CA GLY A 247 9.33 -3.43 -12.87
C GLY A 247 9.64 -4.00 -11.49
N TYR A 248 10.88 -3.89 -11.00
CA TYR A 248 11.25 -4.29 -9.64
C TYR A 248 10.75 -3.25 -8.63
N SER A 249 9.97 -3.67 -7.65
CA SER A 249 9.75 -2.90 -6.44
C SER A 249 10.63 -3.40 -5.29
N PHE A 250 11.16 -4.62 -5.43
CA PHE A 250 12.21 -5.19 -4.60
C PHE A 250 13.05 -6.15 -5.44
N ALA A 251 14.31 -6.32 -5.06
CA ALA A 251 15.17 -7.35 -5.63
C ALA A 251 16.19 -7.83 -4.60
N TYR A 252 16.56 -9.11 -4.67
CA TYR A 252 17.64 -9.70 -3.86
C TYR A 252 18.45 -10.68 -4.69
N ILE A 253 19.68 -10.91 -4.27
CA ILE A 253 20.62 -11.76 -5.00
C ILE A 253 20.77 -13.11 -4.32
N THR A 254 20.75 -14.16 -5.13
CA THR A 254 21.21 -15.49 -4.73
C THR A 254 22.31 -15.97 -5.69
N PHE A 255 23.24 -16.75 -5.16
CA PHE A 255 24.34 -17.33 -5.94
C PHE A 255 24.12 -18.83 -6.11
N SER A 256 24.32 -19.35 -7.31
CA SER A 256 24.17 -20.77 -7.60
C SER A 256 25.38 -21.33 -8.36
N GLY A 257 25.86 -22.47 -7.94
CA GLY A 257 27.00 -23.13 -8.59
C GLY A 257 28.36 -22.56 -8.18
N GLY A 258 29.37 -22.76 -9.02
CA GLY A 258 30.73 -22.26 -8.75
C GLY A 258 31.57 -23.09 -7.78
N GLY A 259 31.01 -24.07 -7.07
CA GLY A 259 31.70 -24.95 -6.13
C GLY A 259 31.95 -24.35 -4.73
N GLY A 260 31.72 -23.05 -4.55
CA GLY A 260 31.87 -22.31 -3.28
C GLY A 260 30.54 -22.00 -2.60
N SER A 261 30.62 -21.28 -1.47
CA SER A 261 29.45 -20.84 -0.70
C SER A 261 29.72 -19.56 0.09
N GLY A 262 28.65 -18.94 0.62
CA GLY A 262 28.74 -17.81 1.54
C GLY A 262 28.82 -16.43 0.89
N ALA A 263 28.86 -16.32 -0.45
CA ALA A 263 28.78 -15.02 -1.08
C ALA A 263 27.39 -14.40 -0.86
N ALA A 264 27.37 -13.10 -0.53
CA ALA A 264 26.15 -12.32 -0.34
C ALA A 264 26.27 -10.94 -0.99
N ALA A 265 25.15 -10.42 -1.47
CA ALA A 265 25.10 -9.10 -2.09
C ALA A 265 23.74 -8.43 -1.81
N THR A 266 23.77 -7.10 -1.77
CA THR A 266 22.56 -6.27 -1.70
C THR A 266 22.30 -5.58 -3.02
N VAL A 267 21.05 -5.25 -3.28
CA VAL A 267 20.59 -4.55 -4.48
C VAL A 267 20.07 -3.18 -4.09
N SER A 268 20.43 -2.14 -4.83
CA SER A 268 19.70 -0.88 -4.83
C SER A 268 18.92 -0.74 -6.13
N LEU A 269 17.69 -0.29 -6.02
CA LEU A 269 16.86 0.03 -7.17
C LEU A 269 17.15 1.47 -7.60
N GLY A 270 17.20 1.70 -8.90
CA GLY A 270 17.38 3.02 -9.46
C GLY A 270 16.13 3.88 -9.29
N ALA A 271 16.37 5.18 -9.26
CA ALA A 271 15.30 6.15 -9.35
C ALA A 271 14.53 5.94 -10.65
N THR A 272 13.21 6.14 -10.59
CA THR A 272 12.24 6.06 -11.69
C THR A 272 12.81 6.55 -13.01
N GLU A 273 12.44 5.90 -14.10
CA GLU A 273 12.74 6.44 -15.43
C GLU A 273 12.53 7.94 -15.42
N SER A 274 13.62 8.69 -15.54
CA SER A 274 13.54 10.14 -15.74
C SER A 274 12.66 10.39 -16.96
N GLY A 275 11.58 11.12 -16.78
CA GLY A 275 10.68 11.48 -17.87
C GLY A 275 9.30 10.81 -17.82
N THR A 276 8.84 10.26 -16.69
CA THR A 276 7.42 9.97 -16.54
C THR A 276 6.64 11.27 -16.41
N VAL A 277 5.44 11.30 -17.02
CA VAL A 277 4.57 12.49 -16.97
C VAL A 277 4.24 12.90 -15.52
N GLN A 278 4.13 11.95 -14.62
CA GLN A 278 3.87 12.23 -13.21
C GLN A 278 5.11 12.87 -12.54
N GLU A 279 6.30 12.40 -12.84
CA GLU A 279 7.54 13.01 -12.35
C GLU A 279 7.67 14.47 -12.80
N ASP A 280 7.36 14.75 -14.06
CA ASP A 280 7.35 16.11 -14.57
C ASP A 280 6.37 17.01 -13.82
N VAL A 281 5.18 16.51 -13.46
CA VAL A 281 4.18 17.22 -12.66
C VAL A 281 4.66 17.48 -11.24
N GLU A 282 5.26 16.47 -10.60
CA GLU A 282 5.80 16.59 -9.24
C GLU A 282 6.96 17.58 -9.17
N ASN A 283 7.86 17.56 -10.15
CA ASN A 283 9.02 18.46 -10.25
C ASN A 283 8.64 19.90 -10.65
N ALA A 284 7.56 20.09 -11.40
CA ALA A 284 7.08 21.40 -11.82
C ALA A 284 6.21 22.11 -10.76
N ALA A 285 5.95 21.49 -9.63
CA ALA A 285 5.13 22.08 -8.57
C ALA A 285 5.83 23.30 -7.95
N ILE A 286 5.09 24.41 -7.87
CA ILE A 286 5.60 25.66 -7.28
C ILE A 286 5.03 25.83 -5.88
N PRO A 287 5.86 25.85 -4.84
CA PRO A 287 5.42 26.01 -3.46
C PRO A 287 4.73 27.34 -3.20
N GLY A 288 3.57 27.30 -2.50
CA GLY A 288 2.95 28.49 -1.94
C GLY A 288 2.58 29.56 -2.98
N THR A 289 1.86 29.17 -4.03
CA THR A 289 1.30 30.13 -4.99
C THR A 289 -0.04 30.67 -4.48
N VAL A 290 -0.40 31.89 -4.87
CA VAL A 290 -1.77 32.42 -4.72
C VAL A 290 -2.63 31.85 -5.85
N ASP A 291 -3.56 30.96 -5.50
CA ASP A 291 -4.39 30.27 -6.50
C ASP A 291 -5.57 31.09 -6.97
N ARG A 292 -6.28 31.70 -6.02
CA ARG A 292 -7.46 32.54 -6.24
C ARG A 292 -7.48 33.72 -5.28
N LEU A 293 -8.17 34.77 -5.71
CA LEU A 293 -8.60 35.87 -4.85
C LEU A 293 -10.13 35.84 -4.81
N GLU A 294 -10.71 35.68 -3.65
CA GLU A 294 -12.15 35.60 -3.43
C GLU A 294 -12.67 36.91 -2.86
N ILE A 295 -13.64 37.53 -3.56
CA ILE A 295 -14.28 38.76 -3.12
C ILE A 295 -15.38 38.39 -2.12
N ILE A 296 -15.19 38.68 -0.84
CA ILE A 296 -16.22 38.56 0.20
C ILE A 296 -17.11 39.79 0.17
N SER A 297 -16.50 40.99 -0.01
CA SER A 297 -17.18 42.26 -0.20
C SER A 297 -16.41 43.08 -1.23
N GLY A 298 -17.10 43.60 -2.23
CA GLY A 298 -16.50 44.49 -3.25
C GLY A 298 -16.24 45.91 -2.73
N GLY A 299 -16.77 46.27 -1.57
CA GLY A 299 -16.72 47.63 -1.04
C GLY A 299 -17.50 48.62 -1.92
N ILE A 300 -17.21 49.89 -1.76
CA ILE A 300 -17.83 51.00 -2.52
C ILE A 300 -16.85 52.14 -2.74
N ASP A 301 -17.15 53.02 -3.69
CA ASP A 301 -16.46 54.28 -3.97
C ASP A 301 -14.98 54.12 -4.42
N TYR A 302 -14.57 52.95 -4.89
CA TYR A 302 -13.27 52.79 -5.56
C TYR A 302 -13.29 53.39 -6.97
N VAL A 303 -12.17 54.00 -7.35
CA VAL A 303 -12.00 54.65 -8.66
C VAL A 303 -11.01 53.88 -9.53
N ASP A 304 -11.42 53.59 -10.76
CA ASP A 304 -10.56 52.91 -11.72
C ASP A 304 -9.28 53.72 -12.00
N GLY A 305 -8.13 53.02 -12.00
CA GLY A 305 -6.82 53.63 -12.19
C GLY A 305 -6.19 54.23 -10.92
N ASP A 306 -6.95 54.36 -9.82
CA ASP A 306 -6.46 54.86 -8.52
C ASP A 306 -6.39 53.71 -7.47
N ALA A 307 -7.28 52.74 -7.59
CA ALA A 307 -7.26 51.54 -6.72
C ALA A 307 -6.25 50.51 -7.24
N ALA A 308 -5.51 49.91 -6.31
CA ALA A 308 -4.53 48.88 -6.58
C ALA A 308 -4.61 47.72 -5.57
N VAL A 309 -4.35 46.52 -6.02
CA VAL A 309 -4.29 45.31 -5.18
C VAL A 309 -2.90 45.19 -4.56
N SER A 310 -2.84 45.01 -3.26
CA SER A 310 -1.61 44.70 -2.53
C SER A 310 -1.75 43.35 -1.87
N ILE A 311 -0.90 42.38 -2.23
CA ILE A 311 -0.85 41.01 -1.64
C ILE A 311 0.41 40.92 -0.81
N VAL A 312 0.25 40.76 0.52
CA VAL A 312 1.34 40.79 1.48
C VAL A 312 1.30 39.50 2.34
N GLY A 313 2.41 38.81 2.43
CA GLY A 313 2.53 37.58 3.24
C GLY A 313 3.99 37.20 3.47
N ASP A 314 4.23 35.95 3.78
CA ASP A 314 5.57 35.40 3.96
C ASP A 314 6.24 34.96 2.63
N GLY A 315 5.47 34.91 1.54
CA GLY A 315 5.95 34.69 0.17
C GLY A 315 6.27 36.00 -0.57
N SER A 316 6.44 35.91 -1.88
CA SER A 316 6.74 37.08 -2.72
C SER A 316 6.29 36.91 -4.16
N GLY A 317 6.11 38.05 -4.84
CA GLY A 317 5.88 38.12 -6.29
C GLY A 317 4.44 37.88 -6.74
N ALA A 318 3.46 37.76 -5.84
CA ALA A 318 2.06 37.71 -6.23
C ALA A 318 1.57 39.09 -6.66
N GLU A 319 0.92 39.17 -7.82
CA GLU A 319 0.37 40.41 -8.40
C GLU A 319 -1.03 40.13 -8.98
N ALA A 320 -1.92 41.08 -8.82
CA ALA A 320 -3.26 41.03 -9.40
C ALA A 320 -3.72 42.40 -9.87
N ILE A 321 -4.63 42.42 -10.81
CA ILE A 321 -5.38 43.60 -11.25
C ILE A 321 -6.84 43.43 -10.86
N LEU A 322 -7.51 44.55 -10.59
CA LEU A 322 -8.92 44.59 -10.23
C LEU A 322 -9.74 45.25 -11.33
N ASP A 323 -11.03 44.91 -11.36
CA ASP A 323 -12.04 45.54 -12.18
C ASP A 323 -13.12 46.14 -11.27
N ILE A 324 -13.54 47.36 -11.55
CA ILE A 324 -14.43 48.16 -10.72
C ILE A 324 -15.73 48.42 -11.46
N ASP A 325 -16.86 48.28 -10.80
CA ASP A 325 -18.15 48.70 -11.29
C ASP A 325 -18.19 50.23 -11.43
N GLY A 326 -18.53 50.72 -12.61
CA GLY A 326 -18.59 52.15 -12.91
C GLY A 326 -19.78 52.88 -12.26
N GLU A 327 -20.74 52.18 -11.64
CA GLU A 327 -21.93 52.77 -11.03
C GLU A 327 -21.73 53.10 -9.53
N ASP A 328 -21.21 52.15 -8.77
CA ASP A 328 -21.06 52.29 -7.31
C ASP A 328 -19.60 52.20 -6.81
N GLY A 329 -18.66 51.94 -7.73
CA GLY A 329 -17.25 51.84 -7.40
C GLY A 329 -16.91 50.56 -6.62
N SER A 330 -17.72 49.51 -6.71
CA SER A 330 -17.42 48.21 -6.07
C SER A 330 -16.44 47.41 -6.92
N ILE A 331 -15.62 46.57 -6.28
CA ILE A 331 -14.72 45.63 -6.97
C ILE A 331 -15.55 44.41 -7.40
N VAL A 332 -15.61 44.16 -8.70
CA VAL A 332 -16.41 43.09 -9.31
C VAL A 332 -15.59 41.88 -9.71
N SER A 333 -14.32 42.07 -10.02
CA SER A 333 -13.42 40.93 -10.33
C SER A 333 -11.96 41.24 -9.99
N LEU A 334 -11.19 40.16 -9.81
CA LEU A 334 -9.75 40.21 -9.62
C LEU A 334 -9.09 39.17 -10.54
N THR A 335 -8.12 39.63 -11.31
CA THR A 335 -7.32 38.76 -12.17
C THR A 335 -5.88 38.70 -11.68
N ILE A 336 -5.43 37.49 -11.28
CA ILE A 336 -4.05 37.25 -10.86
C ILE A 336 -3.16 37.30 -12.11
N THR A 337 -2.21 38.21 -12.13
CA THR A 337 -1.22 38.38 -13.22
C THR A 337 0.06 37.62 -12.92
N ASN A 338 0.40 37.47 -11.63
CA ASN A 338 1.49 36.63 -11.16
C ASN A 338 1.06 35.94 -9.86
N ARG A 339 1.22 34.60 -9.79
CA ARG A 339 0.82 33.83 -8.62
C ARG A 339 1.83 33.89 -7.47
N GLY A 340 3.04 34.41 -7.73
CA GLY A 340 4.13 34.41 -6.76
C GLY A 340 4.54 33.02 -6.28
N SER A 341 5.28 32.97 -5.19
CA SER A 341 5.70 31.71 -4.57
C SER A 341 6.10 31.88 -3.10
N GLY A 342 6.13 30.78 -2.37
CA GLY A 342 6.63 30.72 -0.99
C GLY A 342 5.61 31.19 0.06
N TYR A 343 4.37 31.45 -0.30
CA TYR A 343 3.33 31.85 0.65
C TYR A 343 2.84 30.66 1.47
N THR A 344 2.68 30.88 2.77
CA THR A 344 1.87 30.02 3.65
C THR A 344 0.64 30.78 4.17
N PHE A 345 0.66 32.12 4.03
CA PHE A 345 -0.48 33.00 4.21
C PHE A 345 -0.29 34.24 3.34
N ALA A 346 -1.38 34.89 2.97
CA ALA A 346 -1.36 36.19 2.31
C ALA A 346 -2.59 37.02 2.69
N ASP A 347 -2.35 38.25 3.11
CA ASP A 347 -3.36 39.28 3.31
C ASP A 347 -3.50 40.11 2.04
N VAL A 348 -4.73 40.35 1.62
CA VAL A 348 -5.05 41.14 0.46
C VAL A 348 -5.67 42.46 0.91
N THR A 349 -5.07 43.56 0.48
CA THR A 349 -5.59 44.89 0.76
C THR A 349 -5.76 45.66 -0.53
N ILE A 350 -6.85 46.42 -0.62
CA ILE A 350 -7.05 47.38 -1.72
C ILE A 350 -6.62 48.73 -1.23
N THR A 351 -5.70 49.32 -1.96
CA THR A 351 -5.23 50.69 -1.74
C THR A 351 -5.86 51.62 -2.76
N GLY A 352 -6.38 52.74 -2.33
CA GLY A 352 -7.01 53.77 -3.15
C GLY A 352 -7.36 54.97 -2.28
N VAL A 353 -7.60 56.14 -2.90
CA VAL A 353 -7.76 57.38 -2.13
C VAL A 353 -9.17 57.53 -1.54
N GLU A 354 -10.20 56.93 -2.16
CA GLU A 354 -11.60 57.19 -1.81
C GLU A 354 -12.42 55.93 -1.45
N GLY A 355 -12.06 54.71 -1.95
CA GLY A 355 -12.85 53.50 -1.73
C GLY A 355 -12.70 52.89 -0.34
N THR A 356 -13.75 52.20 0.12
CA THR A 356 -13.78 51.53 1.44
C THR A 356 -14.57 50.22 1.45
N GLY A 357 -14.29 49.36 2.40
CA GLY A 357 -15.12 48.19 2.70
C GLY A 357 -14.90 46.96 1.81
N ALA A 358 -13.88 46.97 0.95
CA ALA A 358 -13.52 45.76 0.23
C ALA A 358 -12.89 44.72 1.18
N GLU A 359 -13.35 43.50 1.08
CA GLU A 359 -12.81 42.36 1.81
C GLU A 359 -12.51 41.24 0.78
N ILE A 360 -11.24 40.89 0.66
CA ILE A 360 -10.75 39.91 -0.30
C ILE A 360 -9.86 38.92 0.41
N ILE A 361 -10.06 37.65 0.14
CA ILE A 361 -9.29 36.57 0.73
C ILE A 361 -8.45 35.89 -0.37
N ALA A 362 -7.17 35.61 -0.06
CA ALA A 362 -6.32 34.80 -0.89
C ALA A 362 -6.46 33.32 -0.51
N VAL A 363 -6.60 32.45 -1.50
CA VAL A 363 -6.47 31.00 -1.37
C VAL A 363 -5.07 30.60 -1.79
N ILE A 364 -4.37 29.91 -0.88
CA ILE A 364 -2.96 29.54 -1.07
C ILE A 364 -2.85 28.07 -1.45
N SER A 365 -1.99 27.76 -2.41
CA SER A 365 -1.71 26.38 -2.82
C SER A 365 -1.11 25.56 -1.67
N PRO A 366 -1.10 24.20 -1.76
CA PRO A 366 -0.39 23.37 -0.81
C PRO A 366 1.07 23.83 -0.62
N ARG A 367 1.60 23.65 0.58
CA ARG A 367 2.94 24.11 0.96
C ARG A 367 4.05 23.71 0.00
N ALA A 368 3.93 22.53 -0.65
CA ALA A 368 4.87 22.06 -1.66
C ALA A 368 4.45 22.40 -3.10
N GLY A 369 3.27 22.99 -3.28
CA GLY A 369 2.66 23.24 -4.58
C GLY A 369 1.68 22.15 -5.02
N HIS A 370 0.86 22.44 -6.02
CA HIS A 370 -0.07 21.48 -6.59
C HIS A 370 0.66 20.44 -7.43
N GLY A 371 0.45 19.16 -7.12
CA GLY A 371 1.04 18.04 -7.81
C GLY A 371 2.34 17.53 -7.21
N ALA A 372 2.95 18.23 -6.25
CA ALA A 372 4.22 17.85 -5.65
C ALA A 372 4.18 16.49 -4.91
N ASN A 373 3.05 16.17 -4.31
CA ASN A 373 2.88 14.92 -3.58
C ASN A 373 1.41 14.47 -3.58
N PRO A 374 1.00 13.67 -4.57
CA PRO A 374 -0.39 13.21 -4.68
C PRO A 374 -0.91 12.49 -3.43
N GLN A 375 -0.07 11.73 -2.74
CA GLN A 375 -0.45 11.00 -1.52
C GLN A 375 -0.83 11.94 -0.37
N LYS A 376 -0.08 13.04 -0.19
CA LYS A 376 -0.37 14.04 0.85
C LYS A 376 -1.51 14.96 0.45
N GLU A 377 -1.52 15.39 -0.80
CA GLU A 377 -2.48 16.37 -1.31
C GLU A 377 -3.90 15.80 -1.41
N LEU A 378 -4.05 14.51 -1.73
CA LEU A 378 -5.33 13.83 -1.85
C LEU A 378 -5.70 13.03 -0.59
N PHE A 379 -4.96 13.20 0.50
CA PHE A 379 -5.20 12.55 1.79
C PHE A 379 -5.24 11.03 1.71
N ALA A 380 -4.15 10.39 1.25
CA ALA A 380 -4.02 8.95 1.23
C ALA A 380 -3.91 8.39 2.66
N THR A 381 -5.05 8.13 3.28
CA THR A 381 -5.19 7.65 4.65
C THR A 381 -5.45 6.16 4.74
N ASN A 382 -5.42 5.46 3.61
CA ASN A 382 -5.68 4.02 3.56
C ASN A 382 -4.48 3.29 2.96
N VAL A 383 -4.22 2.08 3.43
CA VAL A 383 -3.21 1.18 2.87
C VAL A 383 -3.91 -0.02 2.28
N GLY A 384 -3.76 -0.20 0.97
CA GLY A 384 -4.27 -1.35 0.25
C GLY A 384 -3.24 -2.46 0.16
N PHE A 385 -3.70 -3.68 0.33
CA PHE A 385 -2.92 -4.91 0.14
C PHE A 385 -3.56 -5.77 -0.95
N SER A 386 -2.73 -6.42 -1.76
CA SER A 386 -3.18 -7.37 -2.78
C SER A 386 -2.19 -8.52 -2.90
N VAL A 387 -2.50 -9.64 -2.28
CA VAL A 387 -1.66 -10.84 -2.28
C VAL A 387 -2.34 -11.93 -3.08
N ASN A 388 -1.60 -12.56 -3.99
CA ASN A 388 -2.05 -13.75 -4.71
C ASN A 388 -1.57 -14.99 -3.95
N LEU A 389 -2.50 -15.88 -3.66
CA LEU A 389 -2.21 -17.21 -3.14
C LEU A 389 -2.30 -18.18 -4.32
N THR A 390 -1.19 -18.83 -4.62
CA THR A 390 -1.06 -19.83 -5.69
C THR A 390 -0.65 -21.16 -5.09
N ASN A 391 -1.11 -22.25 -5.67
CA ASN A 391 -0.74 -23.59 -5.23
C ASN A 391 0.69 -24.00 -5.63
N ASP A 392 1.51 -23.03 -6.08
CA ASP A 392 2.85 -23.27 -6.60
C ASP A 392 3.91 -23.49 -5.51
N SER A 393 3.59 -23.19 -4.26
CA SER A 393 4.43 -23.49 -3.10
C SER A 393 3.84 -24.65 -2.31
N ALA A 394 4.65 -25.62 -1.93
CA ALA A 394 4.25 -26.76 -1.13
C ALA A 394 3.58 -26.40 0.22
N ASP A 395 3.62 -25.12 0.58
CA ASP A 395 3.17 -24.59 1.87
C ASP A 395 1.74 -24.06 1.86
N LEU A 396 1.17 -23.76 0.67
CA LEU A 396 -0.18 -23.22 0.57
C LEU A 396 -1.14 -24.21 -0.05
N PHE A 397 -2.06 -24.71 0.73
CA PHE A 397 -3.10 -25.63 0.29
C PHE A 397 -4.40 -24.88 0.04
N LEU A 398 -4.66 -24.55 -1.23
CA LEU A 398 -5.88 -23.85 -1.62
C LEU A 398 -7.15 -24.69 -1.54
N ASN A 399 -7.01 -26.01 -1.52
CA ASN A 399 -8.13 -26.93 -1.34
C ASN A 399 -8.55 -27.08 0.15
N ASN A 400 -7.90 -26.35 1.04
CA ASN A 400 -8.23 -26.36 2.46
C ASN A 400 -9.26 -25.28 2.80
N ASP A 401 -10.06 -25.58 3.79
CA ASP A 401 -11.03 -24.63 4.33
C ASP A 401 -10.32 -23.66 5.25
N PHE A 402 -10.24 -22.41 4.88
CA PHE A 402 -9.90 -21.34 5.81
C PHE A 402 -10.98 -20.27 5.80
N ARG A 403 -11.30 -19.76 6.96
CA ARG A 403 -12.40 -18.84 7.23
C ARG A 403 -11.95 -17.54 7.86
N GLN A 404 -10.65 -17.40 8.09
CA GLN A 404 -10.06 -16.20 8.68
C GLN A 404 -8.79 -15.84 7.92
N ILE A 405 -8.64 -14.56 7.65
CA ILE A 405 -7.41 -13.97 7.13
C ILE A 405 -6.95 -12.86 8.07
N GLY A 406 -5.67 -12.59 8.07
CA GLY A 406 -5.13 -11.48 8.85
C GLY A 406 -3.77 -11.06 8.39
N VAL A 407 -3.26 -10.03 9.04
CA VAL A 407 -1.89 -9.56 8.88
C VAL A 407 -1.17 -9.68 10.22
N ILE A 408 -0.04 -10.37 10.20
CA ILE A 408 0.84 -10.53 11.37
C ILE A 408 2.19 -9.87 11.11
N LYS A 409 2.71 -9.20 12.13
CA LYS A 409 4.00 -8.50 12.11
C LYS A 409 5.02 -9.29 12.90
N ASN A 410 6.21 -9.48 12.35
CA ASN A 410 7.38 -10.08 12.98
C ASN A 410 7.12 -11.44 13.69
N PRO A 411 6.49 -12.43 13.04
CA PRO A 411 6.43 -13.77 13.62
C PRO A 411 7.85 -14.34 13.70
N LEU A 412 8.10 -15.19 14.70
CA LEU A 412 9.39 -15.83 14.88
C LEU A 412 9.45 -17.19 14.17
N ILE A 413 10.65 -17.59 13.81
CA ILE A 413 10.94 -18.97 13.40
C ILE A 413 10.64 -19.90 14.58
N PHE A 414 10.01 -21.03 14.32
CA PHE A 414 9.66 -22.02 15.34
C PHE A 414 10.88 -22.41 16.19
N ASN A 415 10.74 -22.41 17.51
CA ASN A 415 11.81 -22.65 18.48
C ASN A 415 13.04 -21.73 18.35
N SER A 416 12.88 -20.52 17.82
CA SER A 416 13.94 -19.52 17.66
C SER A 416 13.51 -18.15 18.20
N ASN A 417 14.47 -17.27 18.44
CA ASN A 417 14.22 -15.86 18.75
C ASN A 417 14.42 -14.94 17.53
N ASN A 418 14.63 -15.51 16.35
CA ASN A 418 14.82 -14.77 15.12
C ASN A 418 13.49 -14.60 14.39
N ASN A 419 13.30 -13.42 13.79
CA ASN A 419 12.16 -13.18 12.92
C ASN A 419 12.18 -14.15 11.73
N PHE A 420 11.01 -14.65 11.37
CA PHE A 420 10.81 -15.37 10.12
C PHE A 420 10.98 -14.42 8.95
N GLN A 421 11.69 -14.83 7.89
CA GLN A 421 12.04 -13.95 6.77
C GLN A 421 11.74 -14.54 5.39
N ASP A 422 11.39 -15.83 5.32
CA ASP A 422 11.06 -16.45 4.04
C ASP A 422 9.74 -15.92 3.47
N THR A 423 9.53 -16.12 2.18
CA THR A 423 8.36 -15.59 1.47
C THR A 423 7.07 -16.28 1.87
N THR A 424 7.14 -17.54 2.25
CA THR A 424 6.02 -18.37 2.68
C THR A 424 6.45 -19.22 3.87
N GLY A 425 5.51 -19.63 4.70
CA GLY A 425 5.81 -20.55 5.80
C GLY A 425 4.57 -21.19 6.39
N THR A 426 4.73 -22.43 6.86
CA THR A 426 3.67 -23.22 7.49
C THR A 426 3.73 -23.13 9.01
N CYS A 427 2.55 -23.11 9.62
CA CYS A 427 2.37 -23.22 11.07
C CYS A 427 2.02 -24.66 11.50
N CYS A 428 2.02 -25.61 10.56
CA CYS A 428 1.65 -27.00 10.78
C CYS A 428 2.87 -27.90 10.93
N TYR A 429 2.73 -28.95 11.70
CA TYR A 429 3.62 -30.10 11.63
C TYR A 429 3.32 -30.91 10.37
N VAL A 430 4.33 -31.47 9.73
CA VAL A 430 4.17 -32.40 8.62
C VAL A 430 4.70 -33.76 9.05
N ILE A 431 3.89 -34.80 8.91
CA ILE A 431 4.29 -36.17 9.20
C ILE A 431 4.11 -37.05 7.98
N GLN A 432 5.03 -38.00 7.80
CA GLN A 432 4.88 -39.11 6.86
C GLN A 432 4.06 -40.23 7.50
N VAL A 433 3.14 -40.84 6.76
CA VAL A 433 2.27 -41.90 7.25
C VAL A 433 2.27 -43.11 6.30
N LEU A 434 2.14 -44.30 6.85
CA LEU A 434 2.06 -45.54 6.07
C LEU A 434 0.67 -45.79 5.47
N ASP A 435 -0.37 -45.36 6.21
CA ASP A 435 -1.76 -45.65 5.90
C ASP A 435 -2.61 -44.39 5.86
N PRO A 436 -2.45 -43.54 4.81
CA PRO A 436 -3.11 -42.24 4.72
C PRO A 436 -4.65 -42.29 4.70
N GLN A 437 -5.22 -43.48 4.39
CA GLN A 437 -6.67 -43.70 4.47
C GLN A 437 -7.22 -43.68 5.91
N ASN A 438 -6.35 -43.80 6.92
CA ASN A 438 -6.73 -43.73 8.32
C ASN A 438 -6.88 -42.31 8.86
N TYR A 439 -6.70 -41.31 7.99
CA TYR A 439 -6.79 -39.90 8.31
C TYR A 439 -7.72 -39.19 7.32
N ALA A 440 -8.64 -38.43 7.85
CA ALA A 440 -9.48 -37.51 7.06
C ALA A 440 -9.23 -36.07 7.49
N LEU A 441 -9.62 -35.10 6.68
CA LEU A 441 -9.61 -33.69 7.06
C LEU A 441 -10.45 -33.53 8.34
N ASP A 442 -10.03 -32.64 9.21
CA ASP A 442 -10.62 -32.32 10.53
C ASP A 442 -10.57 -33.46 11.57
N ASP A 443 -9.91 -34.57 11.26
CA ASP A 443 -9.68 -35.61 12.27
C ASP A 443 -8.80 -35.09 13.41
N VAL A 444 -9.15 -35.47 14.62
CA VAL A 444 -8.38 -35.14 15.83
C VAL A 444 -7.40 -36.26 16.13
N ILE A 445 -6.12 -35.94 16.04
CA ILE A 445 -5.01 -36.87 16.33
C ILE A 445 -4.46 -36.55 17.70
N THR A 446 -4.27 -37.60 18.52
CA THR A 446 -3.57 -37.50 19.81
C THR A 446 -2.33 -38.38 19.81
N THR A 447 -1.29 -37.94 20.54
CA THR A 447 -0.08 -38.76 20.76
C THR A 447 -0.12 -39.44 22.12
N ASP A 448 0.63 -40.52 22.25
CA ASP A 448 0.84 -41.24 23.53
C ASP A 448 1.48 -40.36 24.61
N SER A 449 2.20 -39.33 24.20
CA SER A 449 2.82 -38.31 25.07
C SER A 449 1.87 -37.16 25.46
N GLY A 450 0.63 -37.17 24.98
CA GLY A 450 -0.40 -36.16 25.32
C GLY A 450 -0.52 -35.00 24.36
N GLY A 451 0.11 -35.05 23.18
CA GLY A 451 -0.09 -34.12 22.12
C GLY A 451 -1.50 -34.19 21.51
N LYS A 452 -1.96 -33.10 20.91
CA LYS A 452 -3.26 -33.02 20.24
C LYS A 452 -3.17 -32.14 19.00
N PHE A 453 -3.68 -32.65 17.89
CA PHE A 453 -3.58 -32.01 16.56
C PHE A 453 -4.88 -32.18 15.77
N ILE A 454 -5.06 -31.35 14.75
CA ILE A 454 -6.13 -31.50 13.75
C ILE A 454 -5.48 -31.75 12.39
N VAL A 455 -6.00 -32.71 11.63
CA VAL A 455 -5.56 -32.97 10.25
C VAL A 455 -6.10 -31.86 9.34
N ILE A 456 -5.20 -31.11 8.74
CA ILE A 456 -5.56 -29.99 7.87
C ILE A 456 -5.47 -30.35 6.40
N GLN A 457 -4.48 -31.17 6.02
CA GLN A 457 -4.20 -31.50 4.63
C GLN A 457 -3.55 -32.87 4.53
N LYS A 458 -3.76 -33.50 3.38
CA LYS A 458 -3.05 -34.71 2.95
C LYS A 458 -2.42 -34.43 1.59
N VAL A 459 -1.19 -34.86 1.39
CA VAL A 459 -0.42 -34.58 0.19
C VAL A 459 0.33 -35.85 -0.25
N ASP A 460 0.36 -36.07 -1.54
CA ASP A 460 1.26 -37.01 -2.23
C ASP A 460 2.64 -36.34 -2.38
N ALA A 461 3.54 -36.62 -1.45
CA ALA A 461 4.84 -35.94 -1.41
C ALA A 461 5.86 -36.55 -2.39
N ASP A 462 5.70 -37.82 -2.77
CA ASP A 462 6.62 -38.52 -3.67
C ASP A 462 6.11 -38.62 -5.12
N GLY A 463 4.86 -38.22 -5.37
CA GLY A 463 4.26 -38.16 -6.71
C GLY A 463 3.84 -39.52 -7.27
N ASP A 464 3.63 -40.53 -6.41
CA ASP A 464 3.21 -41.88 -6.81
C ASP A 464 1.69 -42.03 -7.02
N GLY A 465 0.92 -40.96 -6.72
CA GLY A 465 -0.53 -40.91 -6.81
C GLY A 465 -1.24 -41.30 -5.53
N THR A 466 -0.51 -41.46 -4.42
CA THR A 466 -1.05 -41.81 -3.10
C THR A 466 -0.61 -40.75 -2.08
N ASP A 467 -1.57 -40.15 -1.36
CA ASP A 467 -1.21 -39.23 -0.27
C ASP A 467 -0.40 -39.98 0.80
N ASP A 468 0.76 -39.47 1.16
CA ASP A 468 1.65 -40.06 2.16
C ASP A 468 2.07 -39.10 3.27
N SER A 469 1.81 -37.81 3.08
CA SER A 469 2.10 -36.75 4.03
C SER A 469 0.85 -36.11 4.57
N ILE A 470 0.87 -35.80 5.88
CA ILE A 470 -0.26 -35.16 6.57
C ILE A 470 0.22 -33.90 7.27
N TYR A 471 -0.53 -32.83 7.11
CA TYR A 471 -0.33 -31.55 7.81
C TYR A 471 -1.21 -31.51 9.05
N LEU A 472 -0.58 -31.26 10.19
CA LEU A 472 -1.20 -31.29 11.51
C LEU A 472 -1.12 -29.90 12.16
N LEU A 473 -2.27 -29.26 12.33
CA LEU A 473 -2.38 -28.02 13.10
C LEU A 473 -2.26 -28.36 14.60
N PRO A 474 -1.30 -27.78 15.34
CA PRO A 474 -1.10 -28.11 16.74
C PRO A 474 -2.14 -27.45 17.65
N ILE A 475 -2.82 -28.21 18.48
CA ILE A 475 -3.56 -27.77 19.67
C ILE A 475 -2.67 -27.89 20.90
N ILE A 476 -2.00 -29.01 21.03
CA ILE A 476 -0.97 -29.29 22.05
C ILE A 476 0.24 -29.89 21.30
N PRO A 477 1.34 -29.12 21.12
CA PRO A 477 2.43 -29.47 20.21
C PRO A 477 3.43 -30.46 20.84
N ILE A 478 2.98 -31.63 21.25
CA ILE A 478 3.83 -32.68 21.83
C ILE A 478 3.84 -33.89 20.89
N ILE A 479 4.87 -33.98 20.04
CA ILE A 479 5.06 -35.04 19.07
C ILE A 479 6.55 -35.30 18.82
N THR A 480 6.92 -36.55 18.58
CA THR A 480 8.25 -36.98 18.14
C THR A 480 8.08 -38.06 17.07
N GLU A 481 9.12 -38.39 16.33
CA GLU A 481 9.09 -39.46 15.32
C GLU A 481 8.71 -40.81 15.89
N SER A 482 8.97 -41.06 17.19
CA SER A 482 8.60 -42.29 17.91
C SER A 482 7.21 -42.25 18.54
N SER A 483 6.45 -41.17 18.37
CA SER A 483 5.11 -41.06 18.94
C SER A 483 4.16 -42.07 18.34
N THR A 484 3.34 -42.68 19.18
CA THR A 484 2.19 -43.50 18.77
C THR A 484 0.97 -42.61 18.67
N LEU A 485 0.32 -42.63 17.51
CA LEU A 485 -0.80 -41.78 17.19
C LEU A 485 -2.13 -42.50 17.37
N THR A 486 -3.12 -41.78 17.79
CA THR A 486 -4.51 -42.22 17.86
C THR A 486 -5.40 -41.21 17.15
N ASN A 487 -6.09 -41.62 16.09
CA ASN A 487 -7.15 -40.87 15.50
C ASN A 487 -8.41 -41.03 16.34
N THR A 488 -8.71 -40.02 17.15
CA THR A 488 -9.83 -40.05 18.10
C THR A 488 -11.18 -39.87 17.43
N THR A 489 -11.21 -39.22 16.26
CA THR A 489 -12.43 -39.02 15.46
C THR A 489 -12.91 -40.33 14.87
N GLN A 490 -12.00 -41.12 14.30
CA GLN A 490 -12.32 -42.41 13.65
C GLN A 490 -12.14 -43.60 14.61
N SER A 491 -11.69 -43.39 15.83
CA SER A 491 -11.41 -44.44 16.83
C SER A 491 -10.35 -45.46 16.38
N ILE A 492 -9.31 -44.99 15.67
CA ILE A 492 -8.19 -45.83 15.22
C ILE A 492 -6.98 -45.54 16.09
N SER A 493 -6.41 -46.57 16.70
CA SER A 493 -5.26 -46.49 17.61
C SER A 493 -4.04 -47.21 17.03
N ASN A 494 -2.87 -46.95 17.63
CA ASN A 494 -1.58 -47.53 17.27
C ASN A 494 -1.10 -47.16 15.85
N LEU A 495 -1.47 -45.99 15.35
CA LEU A 495 -0.90 -45.41 14.14
C LEU A 495 0.53 -44.95 14.42
N VAL A 496 1.42 -45.09 13.47
CA VAL A 496 2.84 -44.71 13.61
C VAL A 496 3.26 -43.76 12.49
N ILE A 497 4.22 -42.89 12.79
CA ILE A 497 4.90 -42.08 11.81
C ILE A 497 5.82 -42.98 10.99
N ASN A 498 5.79 -42.84 9.67
CA ASN A 498 6.68 -43.61 8.79
C ASN A 498 8.10 -43.05 8.91
N THR A 499 8.98 -43.83 9.57
CA THR A 499 10.41 -43.49 9.70
C THR A 499 11.29 -44.12 8.62
N ASP A 500 10.71 -45.00 7.78
CA ASP A 500 11.40 -45.68 6.67
C ASP A 500 11.22 -44.89 5.34
N VAL A 501 11.43 -43.57 5.40
CA VAL A 501 11.37 -42.73 4.21
C VAL A 501 12.64 -42.83 3.41
N SER A 502 12.52 -43.23 2.15
CA SER A 502 13.65 -43.25 1.21
C SER A 502 13.76 -41.89 0.52
N GLY A 503 14.91 -41.27 0.69
CA GLY A 503 15.20 -39.95 0.07
C GLY A 503 15.49 -38.87 1.11
N GLU A 504 15.32 -37.60 0.70
CA GLU A 504 15.59 -36.41 1.52
C GLU A 504 14.40 -35.98 2.41
N THR A 505 13.31 -36.73 2.44
CA THR A 505 12.10 -36.41 3.21
C THR A 505 12.28 -36.78 4.69
N VAL A 506 11.92 -35.84 5.56
CA VAL A 506 11.96 -35.98 7.00
C VAL A 506 10.64 -36.60 7.47
N ALA A 507 10.70 -37.68 8.29
CA ALA A 507 9.51 -38.36 8.82
C ALA A 507 8.59 -37.44 9.64
N LEU A 508 9.16 -36.45 10.30
CA LEU A 508 8.47 -35.41 11.06
C LEU A 508 9.15 -34.04 10.80
N ALA A 509 8.48 -33.14 10.11
CA ALA A 509 8.88 -31.75 10.02
C ALA A 509 8.12 -30.90 11.04
N VAL A 510 8.83 -30.01 11.71
CA VAL A 510 8.25 -29.04 12.65
C VAL A 510 7.71 -27.83 11.90
N PRO A 511 6.80 -27.04 12.48
CA PRO A 511 6.39 -25.77 11.91
C PRO A 511 7.59 -24.86 11.59
N GLU A 512 7.51 -24.09 10.55
CA GLU A 512 8.52 -23.08 10.23
C GLU A 512 8.33 -21.82 11.10
N ILE A 513 7.08 -21.55 11.45
CA ILE A 513 6.68 -20.36 12.20
C ILE A 513 6.11 -20.76 13.55
N ASP A 514 6.53 -20.03 14.59
CA ASP A 514 5.89 -20.07 15.90
C ASP A 514 4.63 -19.18 15.88
N ASN A 515 3.49 -19.82 15.71
CA ASN A 515 2.18 -19.15 15.63
C ASN A 515 1.72 -18.52 16.97
N THR A 516 2.51 -18.64 18.03
CA THR A 516 2.26 -17.95 19.31
C THR A 516 3.03 -16.63 19.43
N THR A 517 3.79 -16.25 18.42
CA THR A 517 4.65 -15.08 18.36
C THR A 517 4.15 -14.09 17.30
N GLY A 518 4.79 -12.93 17.23
CA GLY A 518 4.39 -11.84 16.35
C GLY A 518 3.18 -11.06 16.88
N GLU A 519 2.82 -10.03 16.18
CA GLU A 519 1.71 -9.14 16.51
C GLU A 519 0.68 -9.13 15.38
N ILE A 520 -0.55 -9.55 15.66
CA ILE A 520 -1.65 -9.47 14.70
C ILE A 520 -2.13 -8.02 14.64
N ILE A 521 -2.02 -7.40 13.46
CA ILE A 521 -2.42 -6.00 13.22
C ILE A 521 -3.75 -5.87 12.46
N TYR A 522 -4.20 -6.95 11.82
CA TYR A 522 -5.46 -6.98 11.09
C TYR A 522 -6.05 -8.38 11.13
N LEU A 523 -7.36 -8.46 11.27
CA LEU A 523 -8.16 -9.70 11.21
C LEU A 523 -9.43 -9.46 10.42
N ASP A 524 -9.80 -10.45 9.61
CA ASP A 524 -11.06 -10.47 8.88
C ASP A 524 -11.61 -11.92 8.86
N ASN A 525 -12.86 -12.06 9.25
CA ASN A 525 -13.57 -13.32 9.21
C ASN A 525 -14.29 -13.44 7.86
N ARG A 526 -14.18 -14.58 7.24
CA ARG A 526 -14.70 -14.84 5.89
C ARG A 526 -15.77 -15.91 5.92
N GLU A 527 -16.70 -15.76 4.98
CA GLU A 527 -17.63 -16.83 4.60
C GLU A 527 -16.84 -18.04 4.06
N PHE A 528 -17.43 -19.21 4.20
CA PHE A 528 -16.91 -20.42 3.58
C PHE A 528 -16.89 -20.30 2.05
N ILE A 529 -15.77 -20.64 1.45
CA ILE A 529 -15.61 -20.67 -0.01
C ILE A 529 -15.12 -22.06 -0.41
N VAL A 530 -15.84 -22.72 -1.30
CA VAL A 530 -15.36 -23.99 -1.90
C VAL A 530 -14.21 -23.68 -2.84
N ARG A 531 -13.03 -24.22 -2.55
CA ARG A 531 -11.81 -24.03 -3.33
C ARG A 531 -11.51 -25.27 -4.14
N GLN A 532 -10.86 -25.06 -5.30
CA GLN A 532 -10.41 -26.13 -6.19
C GLN A 532 -8.89 -26.14 -6.23
N GLN A 533 -8.30 -27.31 -6.50
CA GLN A 533 -6.86 -27.57 -6.44
C GLN A 533 -6.01 -26.62 -7.30
N ASP A 534 -6.48 -26.23 -8.47
CA ASP A 534 -5.73 -25.36 -9.40
C ASP A 534 -6.19 -23.89 -9.38
N GLN A 535 -6.88 -23.50 -8.33
CA GLN A 535 -7.41 -22.16 -8.19
C GLN A 535 -6.32 -21.19 -7.72
N ILE A 536 -6.31 -19.99 -8.31
CA ILE A 536 -5.57 -18.83 -7.78
C ILE A 536 -6.54 -18.01 -6.95
N GLU A 537 -6.21 -17.76 -5.71
CA GLU A 537 -7.00 -16.88 -4.84
C GLU A 537 -6.29 -15.54 -4.69
N LYS A 538 -7.01 -14.46 -4.90
CA LYS A 538 -6.52 -13.10 -4.70
C LYS A 538 -7.17 -12.48 -3.48
N ILE A 539 -6.38 -12.21 -2.46
CA ILE A 539 -6.84 -11.53 -1.26
C ILE A 539 -6.52 -10.04 -1.39
N ARG A 540 -7.54 -9.21 -1.21
CA ARG A 540 -7.40 -7.77 -1.09
C ARG A 540 -7.91 -7.32 0.27
N ALA A 541 -7.12 -6.51 0.95
CA ALA A 541 -7.51 -5.88 2.21
C ALA A 541 -7.16 -4.40 2.18
N ILE A 542 -7.96 -3.59 2.87
CA ILE A 542 -7.75 -2.14 2.95
C ILE A 542 -7.79 -1.74 4.43
N LEU A 543 -6.66 -1.29 4.95
CA LEU A 543 -6.56 -0.70 6.28
C LEU A 543 -6.89 0.79 6.20
N LYS A 544 -7.82 1.25 7.06
CA LYS A 544 -8.29 2.64 7.13
C LYS A 544 -7.76 3.30 8.40
N PHE A 545 -7.14 4.47 8.27
CA PHE A 545 -6.57 5.24 9.38
C PHE A 545 -7.29 6.57 9.63
#